data_f6df1fb58d4f481d6dbfcec25df56a8e
#
_entry.id   f6df1fb58d4f481d6dbfcec25df56a8e
#
_cell.length_a   1.000
_cell.length_b   1.000
_cell.length_c   1.000
_cell.angle_alpha   90.00
_cell.angle_beta   90.00
_cell.angle_gamma   90.00
#
_symmetry.space_group_name_H-M   'P 1'
#
loop_
_entity.id
_entity.type
_entity.pdbx_description
1 polymer ?
#
loop_
_entity_poly.entity_id
_entity_poly.type
_entity_poly.pdbx_seq_one_letter_code
_entity_poly.pdbx_strand_id
1 'polypeptide(L)'
;MHFDLTDLRLYLHILDSGNITAGAARSHLSLAAASARIRAMEASLGTEFLQRGRRGVSPTPAGKALAQHARVLLQQSERMQQDLADYAQGVKGKVRLLCNTTAITEYLPEVLADFLCEHPNLDIDLQELPSARITHALRQGAADLGIVSDAVDTTDLQTLPFRADPLVLIRPLDHPLSDAAPVRFSDALQHDFVGLRADSALAVYLEEQALHSGSRMQIRIRADGFDGVLRMVARGAGLAIVPLAAVERTALRSFKWVALNEAWARRTLMLCARDFATLPNYARALLHALTDPRVSEQFDVEHRQLNGEQAL
;
A
#
# COMPACT_ATOMS: atom_id res chain seq x y z
N MET A 1 -4.59 -0.11 -35.80
CA MET A 1 -3.49 -0.26 -34.83
C MET A 1 -2.70 -1.49 -35.27
N HIS A 2 -1.37 -1.36 -35.53
CA HIS A 2 -0.55 -2.42 -36.12
C HIS A 2 0.40 -3.06 -35.11
N PHE A 3 0.05 -3.08 -33.81
CA PHE A 3 0.79 -3.77 -32.77
C PHE A 3 -0.14 -4.51 -31.82
N ASP A 4 0.37 -5.57 -31.21
CA ASP A 4 -0.39 -6.52 -30.41
C ASP A 4 -0.01 -6.45 -28.90
N LEU A 5 -0.64 -7.30 -28.06
CA LEU A 5 -0.35 -7.36 -26.63
C LEU A 5 1.08 -7.84 -26.35
N THR A 6 1.69 -8.60 -27.26
CA THR A 6 3.09 -9.03 -27.14
C THR A 6 4.04 -7.85 -27.29
N ASP A 7 3.72 -6.93 -28.19
CA ASP A 7 4.48 -5.69 -28.37
C ASP A 7 4.39 -4.79 -27.14
N LEU A 8 3.20 -4.70 -26.54
CA LEU A 8 3.00 -3.92 -25.31
C LEU A 8 3.79 -4.53 -24.12
N ARG A 9 3.79 -5.87 -23.97
CA ARG A 9 4.60 -6.55 -22.95
C ARG A 9 6.10 -6.32 -23.18
N LEU A 10 6.56 -6.49 -24.41
CA LEU A 10 7.96 -6.24 -24.79
C LEU A 10 8.36 -4.81 -24.42
N TYR A 11 7.53 -3.82 -24.76
CA TYR A 11 7.78 -2.44 -24.46
C TYR A 11 7.95 -2.19 -22.95
N LEU A 12 7.06 -2.72 -22.12
CA LEU A 12 7.16 -2.60 -20.66
C LEU A 12 8.40 -3.31 -20.10
N HIS A 13 8.73 -4.51 -20.57
CA HIS A 13 9.95 -5.22 -20.16
C HIS A 13 11.23 -4.44 -20.49
N ILE A 14 11.24 -3.74 -21.63
CA ILE A 14 12.37 -2.85 -22.01
C ILE A 14 12.47 -1.66 -21.05
N LEU A 15 11.36 -1.02 -20.71
CA LEU A 15 11.36 0.11 -19.77
C LEU A 15 11.85 -0.30 -18.37
N ASP A 16 11.32 -1.41 -17.84
CA ASP A 16 11.68 -1.93 -16.53
C ASP A 16 13.16 -2.34 -16.44
N SER A 17 13.71 -2.84 -17.55
CA SER A 17 15.11 -3.29 -17.62
C SER A 17 16.08 -2.17 -17.99
N GLY A 18 15.58 -1.02 -18.48
CA GLY A 18 16.42 0.09 -18.95
C GLY A 18 17.20 -0.20 -20.22
N ASN A 19 17.05 -1.36 -20.87
CA ASN A 19 17.70 -1.69 -22.12
C ASN A 19 16.91 -2.72 -22.96
N ILE A 20 17.11 -2.68 -24.29
CA ILE A 20 16.37 -3.54 -25.23
C ILE A 20 16.81 -5.01 -25.12
N THR A 21 18.06 -5.28 -24.82
CA THR A 21 18.57 -6.67 -24.74
C THR A 21 17.95 -7.43 -23.58
N ALA A 22 17.93 -6.83 -22.38
CA ALA A 22 17.32 -7.44 -21.21
C ALA A 22 15.78 -7.54 -21.34
N GLY A 23 15.13 -6.52 -21.92
CA GLY A 23 13.70 -6.54 -22.21
C GLY A 23 13.32 -7.65 -23.22
N ALA A 24 14.17 -7.84 -24.27
CA ALA A 24 14.01 -8.92 -25.24
C ALA A 24 14.12 -10.29 -24.58
N ALA A 25 15.13 -10.51 -23.75
CA ALA A 25 15.32 -11.77 -22.99
C ALA A 25 14.12 -12.08 -22.10
N ARG A 26 13.59 -11.09 -21.35
CA ARG A 26 12.37 -11.24 -20.53
C ARG A 26 11.11 -11.54 -21.36
N SER A 27 11.12 -11.15 -22.63
CA SER A 27 10.01 -11.41 -23.55
C SER A 27 10.22 -12.66 -24.42
N HIS A 28 11.28 -13.46 -24.15
CA HIS A 28 11.67 -14.63 -24.93
C HIS A 28 11.90 -14.33 -26.43
N LEU A 29 12.43 -13.14 -26.73
CA LEU A 29 12.73 -12.69 -28.09
C LEU A 29 14.24 -12.47 -28.31
N SER A 30 14.68 -12.64 -29.55
CA SER A 30 16.02 -12.17 -29.94
C SER A 30 16.08 -10.64 -29.95
N LEU A 31 17.26 -10.07 -29.72
CA LEU A 31 17.46 -8.61 -29.78
C LEU A 31 17.01 -8.03 -31.14
N ALA A 32 17.30 -8.74 -32.24
CA ALA A 32 16.90 -8.30 -33.58
C ALA A 32 15.38 -8.23 -33.74
N ALA A 33 14.67 -9.29 -33.27
CA ALA A 33 13.20 -9.33 -33.30
C ALA A 33 12.58 -8.24 -32.41
N ALA A 34 13.07 -8.07 -31.18
CA ALA A 34 12.59 -7.04 -30.28
C ALA A 34 12.80 -5.62 -30.86
N SER A 35 13.99 -5.34 -31.42
CA SER A 35 14.28 -4.05 -32.05
C SER A 35 13.41 -3.79 -33.28
N ALA A 36 13.11 -4.84 -34.08
CA ALA A 36 12.24 -4.71 -35.24
C ALA A 36 10.78 -4.40 -34.83
N ARG A 37 10.26 -5.09 -33.77
CA ARG A 37 8.92 -4.83 -33.25
C ARG A 37 8.76 -3.41 -32.72
N ILE A 38 9.70 -2.92 -31.92
CA ILE A 38 9.68 -1.52 -31.42
C ILE A 38 9.67 -0.52 -32.58
N ARG A 39 10.56 -0.70 -33.58
CA ARG A 39 10.58 0.17 -34.76
C ARG A 39 9.27 0.13 -35.55
N ALA A 40 8.62 -1.04 -35.67
CA ALA A 40 7.35 -1.17 -36.32
C ALA A 40 6.25 -0.43 -35.58
N MET A 41 6.22 -0.51 -34.23
CA MET A 41 5.29 0.28 -33.40
C MET A 41 5.49 1.78 -33.61
N GLU A 42 6.75 2.27 -33.53
CA GLU A 42 7.10 3.68 -33.72
C GLU A 42 6.74 4.17 -35.12
N ALA A 43 7.05 3.38 -36.14
CA ALA A 43 6.70 3.70 -37.53
C ALA A 43 5.16 3.74 -37.77
N SER A 44 4.40 2.86 -37.13
CA SER A 44 2.94 2.81 -37.31
C SER A 44 2.22 4.03 -36.79
N LEU A 45 2.80 4.75 -35.82
CA LEU A 45 2.23 5.96 -35.20
C LEU A 45 3.03 7.23 -35.52
N GLY A 46 4.14 7.10 -36.28
CA GLY A 46 4.99 8.24 -36.67
C GLY A 46 5.67 8.92 -35.47
N THR A 47 5.89 8.19 -34.39
CA THR A 47 6.42 8.78 -33.13
C THR A 47 7.39 7.81 -32.46
N GLU A 48 8.50 8.33 -31.94
CA GLU A 48 9.45 7.56 -31.16
C GLU A 48 8.93 7.36 -29.71
N PHE A 49 9.03 6.12 -29.21
CA PHE A 49 8.67 5.78 -27.82
C PHE A 49 9.88 5.67 -26.91
N LEU A 50 11.08 5.42 -27.47
CA LEU A 50 12.32 5.24 -26.74
C LEU A 50 13.38 6.24 -27.17
N GLN A 51 14.02 6.90 -26.21
CA GLN A 51 15.26 7.64 -26.40
C GLN A 51 16.44 6.72 -26.09
N ARG A 52 17.40 6.64 -27.02
CA ARG A 52 18.63 5.87 -26.85
C ARG A 52 19.74 6.77 -26.30
N GLY A 53 20.31 6.38 -25.17
CA GLY A 53 21.40 7.09 -24.52
C GLY A 53 22.59 6.18 -24.22
N ARG A 54 23.70 6.76 -23.76
CA ARG A 54 24.90 6.01 -23.37
C ARG A 54 24.68 5.01 -22.23
N ARG A 55 23.63 5.18 -21.44
CA ARG A 55 23.30 4.35 -20.28
C ARG A 55 22.11 3.40 -20.52
N GLY A 56 21.65 3.24 -21.76
CA GLY A 56 20.51 2.41 -22.10
C GLY A 56 19.39 3.16 -22.81
N VAL A 57 18.15 2.79 -22.55
CA VAL A 57 16.96 3.42 -23.14
C VAL A 57 16.07 4.02 -22.05
N SER A 58 15.44 5.15 -22.37
CA SER A 58 14.44 5.81 -21.53
C SER A 58 13.21 6.16 -22.37
N PRO A 59 12.00 6.25 -21.77
CA PRO A 59 10.79 6.58 -22.51
C PRO A 59 10.76 8.06 -22.90
N THR A 60 10.30 8.35 -24.12
CA THR A 60 9.88 9.71 -24.54
C THR A 60 8.58 10.10 -23.82
N PRO A 61 8.08 11.35 -23.93
CA PRO A 61 6.73 11.71 -23.46
C PRO A 61 5.64 10.80 -24.05
N ALA A 62 5.69 10.51 -25.36
CA ALA A 62 4.80 9.56 -26.01
C ALA A 62 4.97 8.13 -25.48
N GLY A 63 6.21 7.71 -25.22
CA GLY A 63 6.53 6.43 -24.61
C GLY A 63 5.97 6.29 -23.19
N LYS A 64 5.99 7.35 -22.38
CA LYS A 64 5.35 7.34 -21.04
C LYS A 64 3.85 7.14 -21.14
N ALA A 65 3.18 7.83 -22.06
CA ALA A 65 1.76 7.67 -22.32
C ALA A 65 1.45 6.23 -22.81
N LEU A 66 2.24 5.69 -23.75
CA LEU A 66 2.11 4.31 -24.19
C LEU A 66 2.26 3.32 -23.03
N ALA A 67 3.23 3.51 -22.14
CA ALA A 67 3.45 2.64 -20.99
C ALA A 67 2.23 2.61 -20.05
N GLN A 68 1.59 3.76 -19.82
CA GLN A 68 0.36 3.83 -19.01
C GLN A 68 -0.77 3.04 -19.65
N HIS A 69 -1.04 3.26 -20.93
CA HIS A 69 -2.08 2.53 -21.66
C HIS A 69 -1.76 1.04 -21.80
N ALA A 70 -0.50 0.68 -22.05
CA ALA A 70 -0.07 -0.70 -22.16
C ALA A 70 -0.35 -1.51 -20.88
N ARG A 71 -0.05 -0.95 -19.71
CA ARG A 71 -0.36 -1.60 -18.41
C ARG A 71 -1.86 -1.85 -18.27
N VAL A 72 -2.68 -0.85 -18.56
CA VAL A 72 -4.15 -0.98 -18.48
C VAL A 72 -4.68 -2.06 -19.41
N LEU A 73 -4.24 -2.06 -20.69
CA LEU A 73 -4.68 -3.04 -21.69
C LEU A 73 -4.25 -4.46 -21.35
N LEU A 74 -3.01 -4.67 -20.92
CA LEU A 74 -2.50 -5.98 -20.53
C LEU A 74 -3.25 -6.52 -19.32
N GLN A 75 -3.48 -5.69 -18.33
CA GLN A 75 -4.27 -6.06 -17.15
C GLN A 75 -5.71 -6.40 -17.53
N GLN A 76 -6.35 -5.61 -18.39
CA GLN A 76 -7.70 -5.91 -18.84
C GLN A 76 -7.77 -7.22 -19.65
N SER A 77 -6.73 -7.53 -20.44
CA SER A 77 -6.61 -8.81 -21.11
C SER A 77 -6.46 -9.97 -20.13
N GLU A 78 -5.68 -9.81 -19.07
CA GLU A 78 -5.54 -10.81 -18.01
C GLU A 78 -6.86 -11.01 -17.24
N ARG A 79 -7.56 -9.91 -16.91
CA ARG A 79 -8.89 -9.97 -16.30
C ARG A 79 -9.89 -10.72 -17.15
N MET A 80 -9.96 -10.39 -18.44
CA MET A 80 -10.84 -11.10 -19.37
C MET A 80 -10.54 -12.60 -19.39
N GLN A 81 -9.28 -13.00 -19.39
CA GLN A 81 -8.90 -14.41 -19.36
C GLN A 81 -9.30 -15.08 -18.05
N GLN A 82 -9.14 -14.36 -16.92
CA GLN A 82 -9.57 -14.84 -15.60
C GLN A 82 -11.09 -14.99 -15.53
N ASP A 83 -11.83 -13.95 -15.91
CA ASP A 83 -13.31 -13.99 -15.93
C ASP A 83 -13.85 -15.11 -16.80
N LEU A 84 -13.24 -15.34 -17.98
CA LEU A 84 -13.63 -16.44 -18.87
C LEU A 84 -13.24 -17.83 -18.31
N ALA A 85 -12.11 -17.93 -17.61
CA ALA A 85 -11.71 -19.16 -16.93
C ALA A 85 -12.66 -19.49 -15.78
N ASP A 86 -13.14 -18.47 -15.03
CA ASP A 86 -14.14 -18.62 -13.96
C ASP A 86 -15.45 -19.22 -14.48
N TYR A 87 -15.88 -18.84 -15.70
CA TYR A 87 -17.05 -19.45 -16.35
C TYR A 87 -16.82 -20.92 -16.76
N ALA A 88 -15.59 -21.31 -17.09
CA ALA A 88 -15.31 -22.62 -17.68
C ALA A 88 -15.05 -23.72 -16.64
N GLN A 89 -14.63 -23.42 -15.41
CA GLN A 89 -14.12 -24.41 -14.45
C GLN A 89 -14.52 -24.21 -12.99
N GLY A 90 -15.35 -23.25 -12.61
CA GLY A 90 -15.58 -22.89 -11.20
C GLY A 90 -14.30 -22.42 -10.52
N VAL A 91 -13.51 -21.64 -11.21
CA VAL A 91 -12.10 -21.36 -10.91
C VAL A 91 -11.94 -20.16 -9.97
N LYS A 92 -10.87 -20.21 -9.21
CA LYS A 92 -10.37 -19.21 -8.25
C LYS A 92 -10.15 -17.85 -8.91
N GLY A 93 -11.00 -16.89 -8.55
CA GLY A 93 -10.72 -15.47 -8.78
C GLY A 93 -9.58 -15.01 -7.86
N LYS A 94 -8.74 -14.08 -8.31
CA LYS A 94 -7.66 -13.51 -7.49
C LYS A 94 -7.84 -12.01 -7.32
N VAL A 95 -8.13 -11.55 -6.09
CA VAL A 95 -8.21 -10.13 -5.77
C VAL A 95 -6.82 -9.59 -5.47
N ARG A 96 -6.43 -8.50 -6.12
CA ARG A 96 -5.19 -7.75 -5.79
C ARG A 96 -5.54 -6.61 -4.86
N LEU A 97 -5.17 -6.77 -3.58
CA LEU A 97 -5.39 -5.78 -2.52
C LEU A 97 -4.07 -5.17 -2.09
N LEU A 98 -3.92 -3.87 -2.24
CA LEU A 98 -2.78 -3.11 -1.74
C LEU A 98 -3.18 -2.35 -0.48
N CYS A 99 -2.36 -2.34 0.54
CA CYS A 99 -2.68 -1.66 1.80
C CYS A 99 -1.44 -1.12 2.49
N ASN A 100 -1.65 -0.19 3.42
CA ASN A 100 -0.58 0.31 4.28
C ASN A 100 -0.33 -0.65 5.47
N THR A 101 0.73 -0.38 6.25
CA THR A 101 1.15 -1.20 7.39
C THR A 101 0.01 -1.43 8.39
N THR A 102 -0.72 -0.37 8.77
CA THR A 102 -1.78 -0.49 9.76
C THR A 102 -2.92 -1.39 9.28
N ALA A 103 -3.36 -1.20 8.05
CA ALA A 103 -4.45 -2.00 7.50
C ALA A 103 -4.09 -3.49 7.51
N ILE A 104 -2.88 -3.85 7.04
CA ILE A 104 -2.47 -5.26 6.94
C ILE A 104 -2.26 -5.93 8.29
N THR A 105 -1.89 -5.16 9.34
CA THR A 105 -1.56 -5.72 10.65
C THR A 105 -2.73 -5.66 11.64
N GLU A 106 -3.56 -4.62 11.56
CA GLU A 106 -4.55 -4.34 12.61
C GLU A 106 -6.00 -4.60 12.20
N TYR A 107 -6.33 -4.50 10.89
CA TYR A 107 -7.72 -4.52 10.47
C TYR A 107 -8.08 -5.61 9.45
N LEU A 108 -7.12 -6.08 8.65
CA LEU A 108 -7.42 -7.03 7.59
C LEU A 108 -7.38 -8.50 7.99
N PRO A 109 -6.56 -8.97 8.94
CA PRO A 109 -6.36 -10.40 9.15
C PRO A 109 -7.66 -11.16 9.40
N GLU A 110 -8.50 -10.69 10.32
CA GLU A 110 -9.75 -11.34 10.69
C GLU A 110 -10.77 -11.29 9.54
N VAL A 111 -10.96 -10.12 8.94
CA VAL A 111 -11.91 -9.93 7.83
C VAL A 111 -11.54 -10.78 6.62
N LEU A 112 -10.25 -10.84 6.29
CA LEU A 112 -9.78 -11.65 5.16
C LEU A 112 -9.86 -13.14 5.45
N ALA A 113 -9.61 -13.56 6.69
CA ALA A 113 -9.77 -14.96 7.09
C ALA A 113 -11.22 -15.42 6.93
N ASP A 114 -12.18 -14.65 7.46
CA ASP A 114 -13.62 -14.95 7.36
C ASP A 114 -14.06 -14.96 5.89
N PHE A 115 -13.66 -13.93 5.12
CA PHE A 115 -13.96 -13.85 3.69
C PHE A 115 -13.44 -15.05 2.90
N LEU A 116 -12.21 -15.50 3.15
CA LEU A 116 -11.63 -16.66 2.45
C LEU A 116 -12.30 -17.99 2.87
N CYS A 117 -12.78 -18.10 4.12
CA CYS A 117 -13.58 -19.25 4.57
C CYS A 117 -14.92 -19.33 3.83
N GLU A 118 -15.58 -18.17 3.61
CA GLU A 118 -16.85 -18.09 2.89
C GLU A 118 -16.67 -18.26 1.36
N HIS A 119 -15.49 -17.94 0.85
CA HIS A 119 -15.19 -17.95 -0.58
C HIS A 119 -13.99 -18.85 -0.92
N PRO A 120 -14.10 -20.19 -0.79
CA PRO A 120 -12.96 -21.12 -0.93
C PRO A 120 -12.34 -21.16 -2.33
N ASN A 121 -13.00 -20.57 -3.33
CA ASN A 121 -12.53 -20.47 -4.71
C ASN A 121 -11.88 -19.11 -5.03
N LEU A 122 -11.68 -18.24 -4.04
CA LEU A 122 -11.02 -16.95 -4.22
C LEU A 122 -9.66 -16.94 -3.54
N ASP A 123 -8.70 -16.31 -4.20
CA ASP A 123 -7.38 -16.00 -3.64
C ASP A 123 -7.23 -14.47 -3.48
N ILE A 124 -6.45 -14.03 -2.50
CA ILE A 124 -6.12 -12.61 -2.30
C ILE A 124 -4.61 -12.43 -2.42
N ASP A 125 -4.19 -11.56 -3.35
CA ASP A 125 -2.80 -11.08 -3.45
C ASP A 125 -2.70 -9.80 -2.63
N LEU A 126 -2.27 -9.95 -1.37
CA LEU A 126 -2.17 -8.87 -0.41
C LEU A 126 -0.74 -8.35 -0.35
N GLN A 127 -0.55 -7.05 -0.60
CA GLN A 127 0.77 -6.44 -0.57
C GLN A 127 0.76 -5.14 0.24
N GLU A 128 1.81 -4.96 1.05
CA GLU A 128 2.06 -3.71 1.76
C GLU A 128 2.82 -2.72 0.86
N LEU A 129 2.28 -1.51 0.74
CA LEU A 129 2.92 -0.38 0.05
C LEU A 129 2.62 0.95 0.75
N PRO A 130 3.50 1.97 0.62
CA PRO A 130 3.17 3.35 0.98
C PRO A 130 1.95 3.85 0.22
N SER A 131 1.07 4.59 0.91
CA SER A 131 -0.23 5.04 0.36
C SER A 131 -0.11 5.76 -0.99
N ALA A 132 0.91 6.59 -1.19
CA ALA A 132 1.14 7.25 -2.47
C ALA A 132 1.47 6.26 -3.62
N ARG A 133 2.12 5.13 -3.31
CA ARG A 133 2.36 4.07 -4.29
C ARG A 133 1.10 3.27 -4.58
N ILE A 134 0.24 3.07 -3.58
CA ILE A 134 -1.05 2.40 -3.76
C ILE A 134 -1.94 3.20 -4.71
N THR A 135 -2.11 4.51 -4.49
CA THR A 135 -2.92 5.35 -5.38
C THR A 135 -2.38 5.36 -6.81
N HIS A 136 -1.05 5.40 -6.97
CA HIS A 136 -0.43 5.28 -8.28
C HIS A 136 -0.71 3.93 -8.95
N ALA A 137 -0.60 2.81 -8.23
CA ALA A 137 -0.87 1.48 -8.74
C ALA A 137 -2.35 1.31 -9.15
N LEU A 138 -3.29 1.83 -8.35
CA LEU A 138 -4.71 1.82 -8.67
C LEU A 138 -5.03 2.61 -9.96
N ARG A 139 -4.46 3.81 -10.12
CA ARG A 139 -4.62 4.61 -11.36
C ARG A 139 -4.12 3.86 -12.60
N GLN A 140 -3.05 3.07 -12.44
CA GLN A 140 -2.50 2.24 -13.51
C GLN A 140 -3.22 0.90 -13.67
N GLY A 141 -4.20 0.62 -12.81
CA GLY A 141 -4.92 -0.63 -12.83
C GLY A 141 -4.06 -1.84 -12.42
N ALA A 142 -2.98 -1.66 -11.68
CA ALA A 142 -2.13 -2.74 -11.18
C ALA A 142 -2.74 -3.48 -9.97
N ALA A 143 -3.77 -2.91 -9.35
CA ALA A 143 -4.53 -3.52 -8.26
C ALA A 143 -6.03 -3.27 -8.43
N ASP A 144 -6.85 -4.08 -7.77
CA ASP A 144 -8.30 -3.98 -7.79
C ASP A 144 -8.79 -3.03 -6.69
N LEU A 145 -8.29 -3.21 -5.48
CA LEU A 145 -8.62 -2.44 -4.30
C LEU A 145 -7.35 -1.92 -3.61
N GLY A 146 -7.48 -0.81 -2.92
CA GLY A 146 -6.42 -0.26 -2.09
C GLY A 146 -6.93 0.30 -0.78
N ILE A 147 -6.14 0.21 0.29
CA ILE A 147 -6.40 0.89 1.55
C ILE A 147 -5.27 1.88 1.80
N VAL A 148 -5.60 3.15 1.85
CA VAL A 148 -4.66 4.27 1.95
C VAL A 148 -5.03 5.21 3.11
N SER A 149 -4.07 6.01 3.56
CA SER A 149 -4.38 7.14 4.45
C SER A 149 -5.06 8.26 3.66
N ASP A 150 -5.97 8.98 4.29
CA ASP A 150 -6.64 10.19 3.76
C ASP A 150 -5.68 11.36 3.47
N ALA A 151 -4.44 11.27 3.95
CA ALA A 151 -3.40 12.28 3.70
C ALA A 151 -2.82 12.27 2.28
N VAL A 152 -3.17 11.27 1.44
CA VAL A 152 -2.65 11.18 0.07
C VAL A 152 -3.65 11.67 -0.97
N ASP A 153 -3.11 12.10 -2.12
CA ASP A 153 -3.95 12.48 -3.26
C ASP A 153 -4.67 11.24 -3.84
N THR A 154 -6.00 11.28 -3.78
CA THR A 154 -6.91 10.28 -4.34
C THR A 154 -7.70 10.78 -5.54
N THR A 155 -7.30 11.91 -6.15
CA THR A 155 -7.91 12.42 -7.39
C THR A 155 -7.94 11.30 -8.44
N ASP A 156 -9.04 11.20 -9.18
CA ASP A 156 -9.32 10.14 -10.17
C ASP A 156 -9.49 8.72 -9.59
N LEU A 157 -9.66 8.60 -8.27
CA LEU A 157 -10.06 7.35 -7.61
C LEU A 157 -11.38 7.54 -6.87
N GLN A 158 -12.18 6.49 -6.83
CA GLN A 158 -13.33 6.44 -5.94
C GLN A 158 -12.87 5.97 -4.55
N THR A 159 -13.41 6.59 -3.51
CA THR A 159 -13.00 6.33 -2.12
C THR A 159 -14.20 6.13 -1.21
N LEU A 160 -14.05 5.25 -0.22
CA LEU A 160 -14.98 5.05 0.89
C LEU A 160 -14.20 5.12 2.21
N PRO A 161 -14.73 5.73 3.27
CA PRO A 161 -14.13 5.62 4.60
C PRO A 161 -14.03 4.16 5.03
N PHE A 162 -12.90 3.78 5.62
CA PHE A 162 -12.68 2.42 6.10
C PHE A 162 -12.57 2.36 7.62
N ARG A 163 -11.53 2.97 8.21
CA ARG A 163 -11.31 2.97 9.67
C ARG A 163 -10.61 4.26 10.11
N ALA A 164 -10.95 4.74 11.29
CA ALA A 164 -10.12 5.73 11.99
C ALA A 164 -8.77 5.09 12.34
N ASP A 165 -7.68 5.79 12.09
CA ASP A 165 -6.31 5.27 12.29
C ASP A 165 -5.41 6.35 12.91
N PRO A 166 -5.74 6.85 14.13
CA PRO A 166 -4.89 7.83 14.81
C PRO A 166 -3.54 7.19 15.18
N LEU A 167 -2.47 7.95 14.95
CA LEU A 167 -1.13 7.61 15.39
C LEU A 167 -0.88 8.22 16.77
N VAL A 168 -0.27 7.42 17.65
CA VAL A 168 0.09 7.84 19.02
C VAL A 168 1.58 7.62 19.26
N LEU A 169 2.14 8.46 20.12
CA LEU A 169 3.50 8.27 20.62
C LEU A 169 3.45 7.35 21.84
N ILE A 170 4.25 6.29 21.81
CA ILE A 170 4.44 5.40 22.97
C ILE A 170 5.81 5.64 23.58
N ARG A 171 5.90 5.51 24.91
CA ARG A 171 7.11 5.73 25.69
C ARG A 171 7.21 4.82 26.91
N PRO A 172 8.41 4.53 27.44
CA PRO A 172 8.58 3.87 28.74
C PRO A 172 7.88 4.64 29.86
N LEU A 173 7.50 3.94 30.93
CA LEU A 173 6.82 4.54 32.09
C LEU A 173 7.61 5.72 32.70
N ASP A 174 8.94 5.55 32.82
CA ASP A 174 9.83 6.51 33.46
C ASP A 174 10.52 7.48 32.48
N HIS A 175 9.98 7.63 31.26
CA HIS A 175 10.61 8.49 30.26
C HIS A 175 10.37 9.98 30.60
N PRO A 176 11.39 10.87 30.45
CA PRO A 176 11.31 12.28 30.86
C PRO A 176 10.37 13.13 30.00
N LEU A 177 9.90 12.63 28.85
CA LEU A 177 8.96 13.34 28.03
C LEU A 177 7.65 13.58 28.82
N SER A 178 7.12 14.79 28.76
CA SER A 178 5.94 15.22 29.52
C SER A 178 4.74 14.28 29.36
N ASP A 179 4.00 14.08 30.45
CA ASP A 179 2.67 13.45 30.44
C ASP A 179 1.57 14.38 29.90
N ALA A 180 1.88 15.66 29.67
CA ALA A 180 0.92 16.60 29.12
C ALA A 180 0.63 16.26 27.65
N ALA A 181 -0.58 15.79 27.38
CA ALA A 181 -1.09 15.55 26.04
C ALA A 181 -1.76 16.81 25.47
N PRO A 182 -1.68 17.03 24.16
CA PRO A 182 -0.89 16.32 23.16
C PRO A 182 0.59 16.76 23.12
N VAL A 183 1.48 15.86 22.75
CA VAL A 183 2.92 16.08 22.60
C VAL A 183 3.23 16.53 21.17
N ARG A 184 4.15 17.49 21.00
CA ARG A 184 4.62 17.88 19.68
C ARG A 184 5.64 16.87 19.15
N PHE A 185 5.54 16.53 17.89
CA PHE A 185 6.49 15.61 17.24
C PHE A 185 7.93 16.16 17.30
N SER A 186 8.12 17.46 17.16
CA SER A 186 9.43 18.11 17.31
C SER A 186 10.10 17.85 18.66
N ASP A 187 9.33 17.75 19.72
CA ASP A 187 9.84 17.47 21.06
C ASP A 187 10.24 15.99 21.18
N ALA A 188 9.45 15.09 20.59
CA ALA A 188 9.77 13.67 20.53
C ALA A 188 11.02 13.40 19.71
N LEU A 189 11.28 14.15 18.61
CA LEU A 189 12.44 13.99 17.74
C LEU A 189 13.79 14.24 18.41
N GLN A 190 13.80 14.81 19.63
CA GLN A 190 15.02 14.98 20.45
C GLN A 190 15.47 13.68 21.13
N HIS A 191 14.69 12.60 20.98
CA HIS A 191 14.92 11.33 21.66
C HIS A 191 15.16 10.18 20.65
N ASP A 192 15.66 9.07 21.17
CA ASP A 192 15.85 7.85 20.40
C ASP A 192 14.54 7.10 20.15
N PHE A 193 14.40 6.50 18.97
CA PHE A 193 13.23 5.74 18.58
C PHE A 193 13.51 4.26 18.35
N VAL A 194 12.50 3.46 18.61
CA VAL A 194 12.32 2.11 18.07
C VAL A 194 11.40 2.23 16.86
N GLY A 195 11.83 1.77 15.70
CA GLY A 195 11.07 1.87 14.46
C GLY A 195 10.65 0.53 13.88
N LEU A 196 9.76 0.57 12.90
CA LEU A 196 9.51 -0.54 11.99
C LEU A 196 10.64 -0.67 10.96
N ARG A 197 10.64 -1.74 10.17
CA ARG A 197 11.52 -1.88 9.01
C ARG A 197 11.47 -0.63 8.14
N ALA A 198 12.61 -0.25 7.57
CA ALA A 198 12.73 0.99 6.80
C ALA A 198 11.85 1.03 5.54
N ASP A 199 11.51 -0.14 4.99
CA ASP A 199 10.67 -0.30 3.81
C ASP A 199 9.17 -0.41 4.11
N SER A 200 8.77 -0.46 5.39
CA SER A 200 7.36 -0.46 5.76
C SER A 200 6.70 0.88 5.44
N ALA A 201 5.42 0.83 5.05
CA ALA A 201 4.67 2.02 4.66
C ALA A 201 4.62 3.08 5.77
N LEU A 202 4.48 2.65 7.04
CA LEU A 202 4.44 3.57 8.17
C LEU A 202 5.83 4.18 8.45
N ALA A 203 6.92 3.41 8.35
CA ALA A 203 8.26 3.95 8.56
C ALA A 203 8.59 5.02 7.53
N VAL A 204 8.29 4.76 6.24
CA VAL A 204 8.46 5.74 5.16
C VAL A 204 7.66 7.01 5.44
N TYR A 205 6.39 6.86 5.83
CA TYR A 205 5.53 7.99 6.17
C TYR A 205 6.08 8.84 7.33
N LEU A 206 6.51 8.21 8.43
CA LEU A 206 7.05 8.91 9.59
C LEU A 206 8.38 9.62 9.28
N GLU A 207 9.25 9.02 8.47
CA GLU A 207 10.48 9.65 8.01
C GLU A 207 10.20 10.90 7.16
N GLU A 208 9.19 10.86 6.29
CA GLU A 208 8.73 12.02 5.52
C GLU A 208 8.21 13.14 6.44
N GLN A 209 7.42 12.81 7.48
CA GLN A 209 6.94 13.80 8.45
C GLN A 209 8.08 14.43 9.25
N ALA A 210 9.09 13.65 9.64
CA ALA A 210 10.28 14.14 10.30
C ALA A 210 11.07 15.12 9.42
N LEU A 211 11.25 14.78 8.15
CA LEU A 211 11.91 15.66 7.17
C LEU A 211 11.13 16.96 6.94
N HIS A 212 9.81 16.91 6.86
CA HIS A 212 8.96 18.10 6.78
C HIS A 212 9.08 19.01 8.02
N SER A 213 9.38 18.41 9.18
CA SER A 213 9.67 19.15 10.42
C SER A 213 11.12 19.65 10.51
N GLY A 214 11.93 19.49 9.46
CA GLY A 214 13.33 19.91 9.40
C GLY A 214 14.29 19.03 10.21
N SER A 215 13.87 17.82 10.61
CA SER A 215 14.64 16.91 11.46
C SER A 215 14.63 15.49 10.91
N ARG A 216 15.33 14.58 11.58
CA ARG A 216 15.32 13.14 11.28
C ARG A 216 15.05 12.36 12.55
N MET A 217 14.37 11.23 12.41
CA MET A 217 14.20 10.28 13.51
C MET A 217 15.52 9.55 13.79
N GLN A 218 15.93 9.53 15.04
CA GLN A 218 17.10 8.74 15.48
C GLN A 218 16.64 7.32 15.81
N ILE A 219 16.65 6.43 14.82
CA ILE A 219 16.21 5.04 14.99
C ILE A 219 17.36 4.17 15.51
N ARG A 220 17.26 3.71 16.77
CA ARG A 220 18.26 2.81 17.38
C ARG A 220 18.12 1.36 16.92
N ILE A 221 16.89 0.91 16.75
CA ILE A 221 16.57 -0.47 16.35
C ILE A 221 15.28 -0.49 15.53
N ARG A 222 15.19 -1.46 14.62
CA ARG A 222 13.99 -1.70 13.81
C ARG A 222 13.45 -3.10 14.09
N ALA A 223 12.12 -3.22 14.15
CA ALA A 223 11.39 -4.47 14.33
C ALA A 223 10.48 -4.75 13.11
N ASP A 224 10.11 -6.00 12.94
CA ASP A 224 9.26 -6.42 11.79
C ASP A 224 7.76 -6.11 12.00
N GLY A 225 7.32 -5.84 13.23
CA GLY A 225 5.90 -5.58 13.51
C GLY A 225 5.69 -4.79 14.80
N PHE A 226 4.45 -4.35 15.01
CA PHE A 226 4.10 -3.52 16.17
C PHE A 226 4.34 -4.23 17.50
N ASP A 227 4.09 -5.54 17.63
CA ASP A 227 4.35 -6.28 18.85
C ASP A 227 5.83 -6.16 19.29
N GLY A 228 6.75 -6.32 18.36
CA GLY A 228 8.18 -6.13 18.61
C GLY A 228 8.50 -4.71 19.08
N VAL A 229 7.93 -3.70 18.43
CA VAL A 229 8.12 -2.28 18.78
C VAL A 229 7.60 -2.02 20.20
N LEU A 230 6.36 -2.42 20.50
CA LEU A 230 5.72 -2.22 21.81
C LEU A 230 6.54 -2.85 22.95
N ARG A 231 7.00 -4.08 22.75
CA ARG A 231 7.83 -4.79 23.75
C ARG A 231 9.19 -4.14 23.99
N MET A 232 9.82 -3.60 22.94
CA MET A 232 11.09 -2.87 23.07
C MET A 232 10.92 -1.55 23.80
N VAL A 233 9.87 -0.78 23.46
CA VAL A 233 9.54 0.47 24.18
C VAL A 233 9.24 0.18 25.66
N ALA A 234 8.45 -0.84 25.95
CA ALA A 234 8.14 -1.26 27.31
C ALA A 234 9.40 -1.61 28.17
N ARG A 235 10.52 -1.92 27.52
CA ARG A 235 11.82 -2.19 28.14
C ARG A 235 12.79 -1.01 28.14
N GLY A 236 12.34 0.17 27.71
CA GLY A 236 13.15 1.39 27.76
C GLY A 236 14.07 1.60 26.55
N ALA A 237 13.86 0.90 25.42
CA ALA A 237 14.76 1.00 24.26
C ALA A 237 14.66 2.36 23.53
N GLY A 238 13.58 3.13 23.74
CA GLY A 238 13.31 4.42 23.12
C GLY A 238 11.81 4.70 23.00
N LEU A 239 11.46 5.72 22.24
CA LEU A 239 10.09 6.07 21.88
C LEU A 239 9.65 5.30 20.62
N ALA A 240 8.35 5.25 20.35
CA ALA A 240 7.86 4.86 19.03
C ALA A 240 6.55 5.58 18.70
N ILE A 241 6.23 5.66 17.39
CA ILE A 241 4.92 6.11 16.91
C ILE A 241 4.26 4.91 16.25
N VAL A 242 3.07 4.59 16.74
CA VAL A 242 2.29 3.41 16.31
C VAL A 242 0.81 3.79 16.16
N PRO A 243 0.02 3.01 15.42
CA PRO A 243 -1.43 3.16 15.43
C PRO A 243 -1.99 2.92 16.84
N LEU A 244 -3.02 3.67 17.21
CA LEU A 244 -3.73 3.44 18.48
C LEU A 244 -4.29 2.02 18.55
N ALA A 245 -4.78 1.47 17.44
CA ALA A 245 -5.26 0.09 17.34
C ALA A 245 -4.23 -0.95 17.82
N ALA A 246 -2.94 -0.76 17.48
CA ALA A 246 -1.87 -1.65 17.96
C ALA A 246 -1.66 -1.56 19.48
N VAL A 247 -1.86 -0.38 20.06
CA VAL A 247 -1.81 -0.16 21.52
C VAL A 247 -3.00 -0.82 22.23
N GLU A 248 -4.19 -0.69 21.67
CA GLU A 248 -5.43 -1.22 22.24
C GLU A 248 -5.45 -2.75 22.20
N ARG A 249 -4.93 -3.35 21.14
CA ARG A 249 -4.87 -4.81 20.99
C ARG A 249 -3.85 -5.50 21.93
N THR A 250 -2.86 -4.76 22.43
CA THR A 250 -1.85 -5.37 23.29
C THR A 250 -2.29 -5.47 24.76
N ALA A 251 -1.96 -6.60 25.39
CA ALA A 251 -2.11 -6.77 26.84
C ALA A 251 -0.97 -6.12 27.65
N LEU A 252 0.05 -5.56 27.01
CA LEU A 252 1.18 -4.92 27.69
C LEU A 252 0.74 -3.63 28.40
N ARG A 253 1.16 -3.46 29.65
CA ARG A 253 0.87 -2.25 30.46
C ARG A 253 2.14 -1.54 30.93
N SER A 254 3.31 -1.90 30.39
CA SER A 254 4.63 -1.40 30.81
C SER A 254 5.11 -0.22 29.98
N PHE A 255 4.22 0.50 29.34
CA PHE A 255 4.48 1.76 28.60
C PHE A 255 3.28 2.69 28.74
N LYS A 256 3.48 3.97 28.42
CA LYS A 256 2.41 4.97 28.27
C LYS A 256 2.31 5.39 26.81
N TRP A 257 1.11 5.79 26.40
CA TRP A 257 0.92 6.44 25.13
C TRP A 257 0.35 7.85 25.32
N VAL A 258 0.66 8.74 24.38
CA VAL A 258 0.13 10.11 24.35
C VAL A 258 -0.22 10.46 22.90
N ALA A 259 -1.27 11.29 22.74
CA ALA A 259 -1.64 11.80 21.42
C ALA A 259 -0.56 12.76 20.91
N LEU A 260 -0.35 12.75 19.58
CA LEU A 260 0.47 13.74 18.89
C LEU A 260 -0.38 14.98 18.55
N ASN A 261 0.26 16.17 18.62
CA ASN A 261 -0.42 17.44 18.32
C ASN A 261 -0.66 17.64 16.82
N GLU A 262 0.11 16.99 15.98
CA GLU A 262 0.12 17.17 14.54
C GLU A 262 -1.15 16.63 13.88
N ALA A 263 -1.67 17.41 12.91
CA ALA A 263 -2.86 17.03 12.16
C ALA A 263 -2.66 15.69 11.39
N TRP A 264 -1.45 15.46 10.87
CA TRP A 264 -1.13 14.23 10.14
C TRP A 264 -1.20 12.94 10.99
N ALA A 265 -1.18 13.06 12.33
CA ALA A 265 -1.34 11.91 13.23
C ALA A 265 -2.82 11.50 13.39
N ARG A 266 -3.77 12.40 13.10
CA ARG A 266 -5.21 12.14 13.12
C ARG A 266 -5.68 11.82 11.71
N ARG A 267 -5.53 10.60 11.29
CA ARG A 267 -5.81 10.13 9.93
C ARG A 267 -6.95 9.12 9.90
N THR A 268 -7.53 8.96 8.72
CA THR A 268 -8.52 7.94 8.40
C THR A 268 -7.98 7.06 7.28
N LEU A 269 -8.17 5.76 7.40
CA LEU A 269 -7.94 4.84 6.28
C LEU A 269 -9.13 4.90 5.35
N MET A 270 -8.82 5.00 4.06
CA MET A 270 -9.79 5.04 2.97
C MET A 270 -9.64 3.81 2.10
N LEU A 271 -10.73 3.15 1.81
CA LEU A 271 -10.80 2.09 0.81
C LEU A 271 -10.95 2.74 -0.56
N CYS A 272 -10.10 2.38 -1.50
CA CYS A 272 -9.99 3.02 -2.80
C CYS A 272 -10.04 2.01 -3.94
N ALA A 273 -10.66 2.42 -5.06
CA ALA A 273 -10.56 1.76 -6.35
C ALA A 273 -10.56 2.81 -7.46
N ARG A 274 -10.21 2.42 -8.67
CA ARG A 274 -10.33 3.30 -9.83
C ARG A 274 -11.79 3.61 -10.12
N ASP A 275 -12.65 2.58 -10.07
CA ASP A 275 -14.11 2.69 -10.20
C ASP A 275 -14.73 1.43 -9.57
N PHE A 276 -15.51 1.60 -8.51
CA PHE A 276 -16.17 0.48 -7.83
C PHE A 276 -17.20 -0.25 -8.71
N ALA A 277 -17.82 0.44 -9.67
CA ALA A 277 -18.80 -0.16 -10.57
C ALA A 277 -18.16 -1.14 -11.56
N THR A 278 -16.91 -0.92 -11.93
CA THR A 278 -16.17 -1.76 -12.89
C THR A 278 -15.35 -2.86 -12.25
N LEU A 279 -15.40 -3.01 -10.93
CA LEU A 279 -14.71 -4.11 -10.24
C LEU A 279 -15.26 -5.47 -10.69
N PRO A 280 -14.40 -6.48 -10.86
CA PRO A 280 -14.82 -7.86 -11.01
C PRO A 280 -15.71 -8.31 -9.84
N ASN A 281 -16.60 -9.29 -10.07
CA ASN A 281 -17.54 -9.74 -9.04
C ASN A 281 -16.83 -10.20 -7.76
N TYR A 282 -15.70 -10.89 -7.88
CA TYR A 282 -14.90 -11.34 -6.73
C TYR A 282 -14.29 -10.18 -5.93
N ALA A 283 -13.82 -9.13 -6.59
CA ALA A 283 -13.29 -7.94 -5.92
C ALA A 283 -14.41 -7.11 -5.27
N ARG A 284 -15.59 -7.10 -5.90
CA ARG A 284 -16.80 -6.46 -5.34
C ARG A 284 -17.29 -7.21 -4.10
N ALA A 285 -17.24 -8.54 -4.08
CA ALA A 285 -17.55 -9.33 -2.89
C ALA A 285 -16.63 -8.96 -1.72
N LEU A 286 -15.30 -8.85 -1.96
CA LEU A 286 -14.37 -8.40 -0.95
C LEU A 286 -14.63 -6.95 -0.50
N LEU A 287 -14.96 -6.04 -1.43
CA LEU A 287 -15.36 -4.67 -1.09
C LEU A 287 -16.54 -4.67 -0.10
N HIS A 288 -17.56 -5.49 -0.34
CA HIS A 288 -18.71 -5.62 0.55
C HIS A 288 -18.30 -6.15 1.94
N ALA A 289 -17.46 -7.18 2.00
CA ALA A 289 -16.97 -7.73 3.26
C ALA A 289 -16.19 -6.67 4.07
N LEU A 290 -15.34 -5.87 3.41
CA LEU A 290 -14.56 -4.80 4.05
C LEU A 290 -15.43 -3.62 4.54
N THR A 291 -16.60 -3.39 3.93
CA THR A 291 -17.50 -2.29 4.25
C THR A 291 -18.72 -2.71 5.08
N ASP A 292 -18.84 -3.99 5.46
CA ASP A 292 -19.96 -4.48 6.28
C ASP A 292 -19.97 -3.76 7.66
N PRO A 293 -21.09 -3.10 8.02
CA PRO A 293 -21.21 -2.42 9.31
C PRO A 293 -20.94 -3.33 10.52
N ARG A 294 -21.27 -4.62 10.44
CA ARG A 294 -21.04 -5.61 11.51
C ARG A 294 -19.55 -5.80 11.79
N VAL A 295 -18.73 -5.77 10.76
CA VAL A 295 -17.26 -5.78 10.87
C VAL A 295 -16.76 -4.48 11.50
N SER A 296 -17.39 -3.34 11.20
CA SER A 296 -17.08 -2.05 11.80
C SER A 296 -17.44 -2.00 13.29
N GLU A 297 -18.63 -2.48 13.65
CA GLU A 297 -19.12 -2.50 15.04
C GLU A 297 -18.33 -3.47 15.93
N GLN A 298 -17.86 -4.58 15.39
CA GLN A 298 -17.09 -5.57 16.14
C GLN A 298 -15.75 -4.98 16.63
N PHE A 299 -15.05 -4.23 15.79
CA PHE A 299 -13.84 -3.49 16.17
C PHE A 299 -14.15 -2.32 17.14
N ASP A 300 -15.24 -1.59 16.93
CA ASP A 300 -15.66 -0.48 17.82
C ASP A 300 -16.12 -0.97 19.20
N VAL A 301 -16.73 -2.15 19.32
CA VAL A 301 -17.17 -2.74 20.59
C VAL A 301 -16.00 -3.30 21.38
N GLU A 302 -15.05 -3.98 20.72
CA GLU A 302 -13.80 -4.43 21.36
C GLU A 302 -12.99 -3.23 21.87
N HIS A 303 -12.91 -2.15 21.09
CA HIS A 303 -12.25 -0.90 21.50
C HIS A 303 -12.94 -0.20 22.68
N ARG A 304 -14.28 -0.21 22.78
CA ARG A 304 -15.02 0.39 23.89
C ARG A 304 -14.93 -0.42 25.19
N GLN A 305 -14.89 -1.74 25.11
CA GLN A 305 -14.77 -2.62 26.29
C GLN A 305 -13.39 -2.48 26.94
N LEU A 306 -12.32 -2.30 26.15
CA LEU A 306 -10.97 -2.06 26.66
C LEU A 306 -10.78 -0.65 27.25
N ASN A 307 -11.51 0.35 26.77
CA ASN A 307 -11.44 1.72 27.27
C ASN A 307 -12.31 1.97 28.53
N GLY A 308 -13.31 1.13 28.80
CA GLY A 308 -14.18 1.24 29.96
C GLY A 308 -13.49 0.93 31.31
N GLU A 309 -12.37 0.26 31.31
CA GLU A 309 -11.60 -0.06 32.53
C GLU A 309 -10.48 0.95 32.86
N GLN A 310 -10.24 1.95 32.03
CA GLN A 310 -9.20 2.99 32.30
C GLN A 310 -9.76 4.34 32.77
N ALA A 311 -11.07 4.45 33.00
CA ALA A 311 -11.74 5.68 33.48
C ALA A 311 -12.10 5.63 34.98
N LEU A 312 -11.44 4.76 35.78
CA LEU A 312 -11.55 4.74 37.25
C LEU A 312 -10.17 4.82 37.92
#